data_45a18a1789536575dd5988e2c86de118
#
_entry.id   45a18a1789536575dd5988e2c86de118
#
_cell.length_a   1.000
_cell.length_b   1.000
_cell.length_c   1.000
_cell.angle_alpha   90.00
_cell.angle_beta   90.00
_cell.angle_gamma   90.00
#
_symmetry.space_group_name_H-M   'P 1'
#
loop_
_entity.id
_entity.type
_entity.pdbx_description
1 polymer ?
#
loop_
_entity_poly.entity_id
_entity_poly.type
_entity_poly.pdbx_seq_one_letter_code
_entity_poly.pdbx_strand_id
1 'polypeptide(L)'
;MAITAQSIIQRVATTLQDTSAVRWATNELVRYLNDGQREAVILRPDATITNGTMALVAGAKQTLPAGVSRLVEVIRNTSGRVVRLTTRFILDAQKPNWYTSTASNTILHYMYDPRDPQIFYVYPPAHTAASLEIVYSALPTDVTEPAAGTTYASVTGNIDLPDTYANALVDYVLYRALTKDSEVAANAQRAVAHFEAFKAALATELSGATGMAPRK
;
A
#
# COMPACT_ATOMS: atom_id res chain seq x y z
N MET A 1 7.14 18.20 1.22
CA MET A 1 7.90 18.04 -0.05
C MET A 1 8.16 16.55 -0.15
N ALA A 2 7.77 15.91 -1.24
CA ALA A 2 7.94 14.46 -1.36
C ALA A 2 9.43 14.09 -1.38
N ILE A 3 9.83 13.10 -0.59
CA ILE A 3 11.21 12.60 -0.55
C ILE A 3 11.49 11.81 -1.83
N THR A 4 12.58 12.16 -2.51
CA THR A 4 13.00 11.47 -3.72
C THR A 4 13.65 10.14 -3.40
N ALA A 5 13.41 9.14 -4.26
CA ALA A 5 14.10 7.85 -4.18
C ALA A 5 15.62 8.03 -4.23
N GLN A 6 16.11 8.98 -5.05
CA GLN A 6 17.53 9.35 -5.11
C GLN A 6 18.10 9.71 -3.73
N SER A 7 17.38 10.53 -2.94
CA SER A 7 17.82 10.94 -1.60
C SER A 7 17.98 9.73 -0.66
N ILE A 8 17.08 8.77 -0.73
CA ILE A 8 17.18 7.53 0.05
C ILE A 8 18.40 6.72 -0.37
N ILE A 9 18.56 6.48 -1.68
CA ILE A 9 19.68 5.68 -2.19
C ILE A 9 21.03 6.35 -1.89
N GLN A 10 21.14 7.67 -1.98
CA GLN A 10 22.36 8.40 -1.59
C GLN A 10 22.71 8.25 -0.12
N ARG A 11 21.73 8.29 0.77
CA ARG A 11 21.93 8.06 2.22
C ARG A 11 22.41 6.63 2.48
N VAL A 12 21.82 5.64 1.81
CA VAL A 12 22.26 4.24 1.85
C VAL A 12 23.71 4.11 1.36
N ALA A 13 24.02 4.67 0.19
CA ALA A 13 25.35 4.65 -0.41
C ALA A 13 26.43 5.25 0.51
N THR A 14 26.09 6.37 1.16
CA THR A 14 26.99 7.00 2.14
C THR A 14 27.24 6.09 3.33
N THR A 15 26.21 5.42 3.86
CA THR A 15 26.33 4.49 4.98
C THR A 15 27.14 3.24 4.62
N LEU A 16 26.98 2.76 3.39
CA LEU A 16 27.74 1.62 2.85
C LEU A 16 29.16 2.01 2.40
N GLN A 17 29.50 3.31 2.39
CA GLN A 17 30.77 3.85 1.89
C GLN A 17 31.04 3.48 0.41
N ASP A 18 29.98 3.36 -0.40
CA ASP A 18 30.06 3.05 -1.83
C ASP A 18 29.35 4.12 -2.66
N THR A 19 29.86 5.35 -2.63
CA THR A 19 29.26 6.50 -3.33
C THR A 19 29.36 6.42 -4.86
N SER A 20 30.17 5.50 -5.37
CA SER A 20 30.44 5.30 -6.81
C SER A 20 29.70 4.10 -7.41
N ALA A 21 28.84 3.42 -6.67
CA ALA A 21 28.08 2.24 -7.10
C ALA A 21 28.96 1.08 -7.64
N VAL A 22 30.12 0.87 -7.00
CA VAL A 22 31.07 -0.16 -7.42
C VAL A 22 30.68 -1.53 -6.87
N ARG A 23 30.31 -1.60 -5.61
CA ARG A 23 29.95 -2.85 -4.92
C ARG A 23 28.46 -3.14 -4.98
N TRP A 24 27.63 -2.11 -4.79
CA TRP A 24 26.18 -2.19 -4.85
C TRP A 24 25.64 -1.41 -6.06
N ALA A 25 25.20 -2.14 -7.07
CA ALA A 25 24.68 -1.54 -8.28
C ALA A 25 23.43 -0.68 -7.98
N THR A 26 23.31 0.46 -8.63
CA THR A 26 22.20 1.40 -8.43
C THR A 26 20.83 0.75 -8.62
N ASN A 27 20.66 -0.03 -9.68
CA ASN A 27 19.40 -0.74 -9.97
C ASN A 27 19.06 -1.77 -8.89
N GLU A 28 20.05 -2.40 -8.27
CA GLU A 28 19.84 -3.35 -7.18
C GLU A 28 19.34 -2.66 -5.90
N LEU A 29 19.93 -1.53 -5.53
CA LEU A 29 19.46 -0.75 -4.39
C LEU A 29 18.04 -0.21 -4.61
N VAL A 30 17.70 0.16 -5.85
CA VAL A 30 16.32 0.58 -6.20
C VAL A 30 15.34 -0.58 -6.09
N ARG A 31 15.71 -1.81 -6.48
CA ARG A 31 14.89 -3.01 -6.22
C ARG A 31 14.65 -3.22 -4.74
N TYR A 32 15.68 -3.11 -3.91
CA TYR A 32 15.52 -3.22 -2.45
C TYR A 32 14.62 -2.12 -1.89
N LEU A 33 14.66 -0.91 -2.45
CA LEU A 33 13.76 0.17 -2.07
C LEU A 33 12.31 -0.18 -2.43
N ASN A 34 12.04 -0.70 -3.62
CA ASN A 34 10.71 -1.13 -4.03
C ASN A 34 10.20 -2.30 -3.17
N ASP A 35 11.05 -3.28 -2.86
CA ASP A 35 10.71 -4.35 -1.92
C ASP A 35 10.40 -3.79 -0.52
N GLY A 36 11.14 -2.78 -0.07
CA GLY A 36 10.91 -2.10 1.21
C GLY A 36 9.57 -1.38 1.27
N GLN A 37 9.18 -0.72 0.19
CA GLN A 37 7.85 -0.10 0.11
C GLN A 37 6.73 -1.15 0.22
N ARG A 38 6.85 -2.27 -0.47
CA ARG A 38 5.88 -3.38 -0.40
C ARG A 38 5.84 -3.99 1.00
N GLU A 39 7.00 -4.26 1.61
CA GLU A 39 7.09 -4.81 2.96
C GLU A 39 6.47 -3.87 3.99
N ALA A 40 6.68 -2.56 3.85
CA ALA A 40 6.06 -1.56 4.72
C ALA A 40 4.52 -1.62 4.62
N VAL A 41 3.94 -1.79 3.43
CA VAL A 41 2.48 -1.91 3.25
C VAL A 41 1.94 -3.25 3.75
N ILE A 42 2.72 -4.33 3.70
CA ILE A 42 2.35 -5.62 4.30
C ILE A 42 2.23 -5.48 5.83
N LEU A 43 3.22 -4.83 6.45
CA LEU A 43 3.25 -4.62 7.90
C LEU A 43 2.29 -3.49 8.35
N ARG A 44 2.09 -2.49 7.49
CA ARG A 44 1.27 -1.30 7.73
C ARG A 44 0.37 -1.01 6.53
N PRO A 45 -0.72 -1.75 6.37
CA PRO A 45 -1.65 -1.54 5.26
C PRO A 45 -2.36 -0.18 5.26
N ASP A 46 -2.31 0.52 6.38
CA ASP A 46 -2.80 1.89 6.55
C ASP A 46 -1.85 2.96 5.99
N ALA A 47 -0.58 2.61 5.72
CA ALA A 47 0.41 3.55 5.18
C ALA A 47 0.02 4.13 3.80
N THR A 48 -0.80 3.41 3.04
CA THR A 48 -1.22 3.79 1.68
C THR A 48 -2.73 3.93 1.54
N ILE A 49 -3.42 4.28 2.65
CA ILE A 49 -4.86 4.53 2.59
C ILE A 49 -5.12 5.74 1.70
N THR A 50 -5.99 5.53 0.71
CA THR A 50 -6.41 6.54 -0.26
C THR A 50 -7.92 6.56 -0.37
N ASN A 51 -8.49 7.75 -0.54
CA ASN A 51 -9.88 7.95 -0.90
C ASN A 51 -9.97 8.21 -2.41
N GLY A 52 -10.85 7.49 -3.07
CA GLY A 52 -11.03 7.62 -4.51
C GLY A 52 -12.41 7.22 -4.99
N THR A 53 -12.70 7.54 -6.24
CA THR A 53 -13.96 7.16 -6.89
C THR A 53 -13.77 5.90 -7.73
N MET A 54 -14.67 4.94 -7.55
CA MET A 54 -14.73 3.70 -8.31
C MET A 54 -16.03 3.64 -9.12
N ALA A 55 -15.91 3.50 -10.44
CA ALA A 55 -17.04 3.13 -11.30
C ALA A 55 -17.38 1.64 -11.11
N LEU A 56 -18.65 1.32 -10.96
CA LEU A 56 -19.10 -0.05 -10.77
C LEU A 56 -19.36 -0.74 -12.12
N VAL A 57 -19.15 -2.06 -12.14
CA VAL A 57 -19.61 -2.89 -13.24
C VAL A 57 -21.06 -3.34 -13.00
N ALA A 58 -21.79 -3.65 -14.06
CA ALA A 58 -23.16 -4.14 -13.93
C ALA A 58 -23.22 -5.42 -13.11
N GLY A 59 -24.14 -5.45 -12.14
CA GLY A 59 -24.34 -6.60 -11.26
C GLY A 59 -24.00 -6.35 -9.80
N ALA A 60 -24.16 -7.38 -8.99
CA ALA A 60 -23.93 -7.28 -7.55
C ALA A 60 -22.46 -7.47 -7.16
N LYS A 61 -21.70 -8.27 -7.89
CA LYS A 61 -20.28 -8.55 -7.63
C LYS A 61 -19.43 -7.45 -8.23
N GLN A 62 -18.54 -6.89 -7.40
CA GLN A 62 -17.60 -5.86 -7.82
C GLN A 62 -16.18 -6.33 -7.51
N THR A 63 -15.23 -5.96 -8.39
CA THR A 63 -13.81 -6.23 -8.21
C THR A 63 -13.07 -4.91 -8.07
N LEU A 64 -12.18 -4.81 -7.10
CA LEU A 64 -11.36 -3.62 -6.90
C LEU A 64 -10.45 -3.36 -8.11
N PRO A 65 -10.12 -2.10 -8.41
CA PRO A 65 -9.20 -1.77 -9.49
C PRO A 65 -7.80 -2.36 -9.27
N ALA A 66 -7.05 -2.52 -10.36
CA ALA A 66 -5.64 -2.88 -10.28
C ALA A 66 -4.87 -1.86 -9.43
N GLY A 67 -3.88 -2.33 -8.68
CA GLY A 67 -3.10 -1.50 -7.76
C GLY A 67 -3.77 -1.26 -6.40
N VAL A 68 -4.97 -1.80 -6.15
CA VAL A 68 -5.62 -1.79 -4.84
C VAL A 68 -5.35 -3.11 -4.14
N SER A 69 -4.87 -3.06 -2.89
CA SER A 69 -4.62 -4.28 -2.10
C SER A 69 -5.87 -4.78 -1.40
N ARG A 70 -6.68 -3.87 -0.85
CA ARG A 70 -7.93 -4.19 -0.15
C ARG A 70 -8.85 -2.99 0.00
N LEU A 71 -10.14 -3.25 0.13
CA LEU A 71 -11.14 -2.26 0.51
C LEU A 71 -11.06 -2.00 2.01
N VAL A 72 -11.12 -0.73 2.40
CA VAL A 72 -11.25 -0.31 3.80
C VAL A 72 -12.69 0.04 4.11
N GLU A 73 -13.31 0.90 3.27
CA GLU A 73 -14.68 1.37 3.48
C GLU A 73 -15.31 1.84 2.17
N VAL A 74 -16.64 1.74 2.08
CA VAL A 74 -17.41 2.44 1.06
C VAL A 74 -18.18 3.57 1.73
N ILE A 75 -17.87 4.81 1.36
CA ILE A 75 -18.43 6.00 2.01
C ILE A 75 -19.85 6.27 1.50
N ARG A 76 -19.95 6.52 0.19
CA ARG A 76 -21.22 6.94 -0.42
C ARG A 76 -21.27 6.67 -1.92
N ASN A 77 -22.46 6.76 -2.48
CA ASN A 77 -22.62 6.95 -3.91
C ASN A 77 -22.07 8.32 -4.30
N THR A 78 -21.43 8.46 -5.44
CA THR A 78 -20.99 9.78 -5.94
C THR A 78 -22.15 10.76 -6.11
N SER A 79 -23.39 10.26 -6.27
CA SER A 79 -24.63 11.04 -6.28
C SER A 79 -25.08 11.54 -4.89
N GLY A 80 -24.37 11.19 -3.81
CA GLY A 80 -24.55 11.78 -2.47
C GLY A 80 -25.04 10.83 -1.38
N ARG A 81 -25.79 9.77 -1.70
CA ARG A 81 -26.37 8.86 -0.68
C ARG A 81 -25.29 7.96 -0.07
N VAL A 82 -25.24 7.89 1.26
CA VAL A 82 -24.35 7.00 2.04
C VAL A 82 -24.67 5.53 1.75
N VAL A 83 -23.65 4.71 1.66
CA VAL A 83 -23.75 3.25 1.52
C VAL A 83 -23.40 2.61 2.87
N ARG A 84 -24.17 1.62 3.29
CA ARG A 84 -24.00 0.99 4.62
C ARG A 84 -23.38 -0.39 4.48
N LEU A 85 -22.43 -0.69 5.33
CA LEU A 85 -21.93 -2.05 5.49
C LEU A 85 -23.05 -2.95 6.03
N THR A 86 -23.25 -4.11 5.42
CA THR A 86 -24.11 -5.17 5.92
C THR A 86 -23.42 -6.52 5.78
N THR A 87 -23.91 -7.52 6.49
CA THR A 87 -23.41 -8.88 6.31
C THR A 87 -24.25 -9.60 5.26
N ARG A 88 -23.59 -10.49 4.49
CA ARG A 88 -24.29 -11.32 3.52
C ARG A 88 -25.42 -12.14 4.17
N PHE A 89 -25.19 -12.66 5.37
CA PHE A 89 -26.16 -13.44 6.11
C PHE A 89 -27.49 -12.67 6.35
N ILE A 90 -27.40 -11.39 6.73
CA ILE A 90 -28.59 -10.56 6.96
C ILE A 90 -29.36 -10.36 5.63
N LEU A 91 -28.66 -10.09 4.56
CA LEU A 91 -29.30 -9.84 3.28
C LEU A 91 -29.93 -11.12 2.69
N ASP A 92 -29.23 -12.26 2.83
CA ASP A 92 -29.75 -13.57 2.41
C ASP A 92 -31.04 -13.94 3.17
N ALA A 93 -31.11 -13.63 4.45
CA ALA A 93 -32.30 -13.90 5.27
C ALA A 93 -33.48 -12.97 4.94
N GLN A 94 -33.22 -11.67 4.70
CA GLN A 94 -34.28 -10.68 4.45
C GLN A 94 -34.74 -10.66 2.99
N LYS A 95 -33.87 -10.94 2.07
CA LYS A 95 -34.15 -10.83 0.63
C LYS A 95 -33.35 -11.89 -0.17
N PRO A 96 -33.77 -13.15 -0.16
CA PRO A 96 -33.00 -14.26 -0.76
C PRO A 96 -32.60 -14.03 -2.23
N ASN A 97 -33.40 -13.30 -2.98
CA ASN A 97 -33.19 -12.98 -4.40
C ASN A 97 -32.45 -11.64 -4.62
N TRP A 98 -31.72 -11.13 -3.62
CA TRP A 98 -31.05 -9.81 -3.70
C TRP A 98 -30.09 -9.72 -4.87
N TYR A 99 -29.42 -10.82 -5.21
CA TYR A 99 -28.41 -10.87 -6.26
C TYR A 99 -28.96 -10.62 -7.67
N THR A 100 -30.23 -10.98 -7.90
CA THR A 100 -30.94 -10.84 -9.17
C THR A 100 -31.99 -9.73 -9.15
N SER A 101 -32.03 -8.92 -8.13
CA SER A 101 -32.96 -7.80 -8.05
C SER A 101 -32.63 -6.74 -9.11
N THR A 102 -33.59 -5.84 -9.36
CA THR A 102 -33.44 -4.78 -10.34
C THR A 102 -32.20 -3.93 -10.07
N ALA A 103 -31.38 -3.74 -11.11
CA ALA A 103 -30.17 -2.92 -11.02
C ALA A 103 -30.51 -1.44 -10.75
N SER A 104 -29.64 -0.76 -10.01
CA SER A 104 -29.81 0.64 -9.63
C SER A 104 -28.52 1.44 -9.79
N ASN A 105 -28.66 2.75 -10.05
CA ASN A 105 -27.55 3.69 -9.96
C ASN A 105 -27.24 4.10 -8.52
N THR A 106 -28.13 3.77 -7.57
CA THR A 106 -27.96 4.09 -6.16
C THR A 106 -27.82 2.81 -5.36
N ILE A 107 -26.65 2.61 -4.79
CA ILE A 107 -26.33 1.49 -3.92
C ILE A 107 -26.75 1.83 -2.48
N LEU A 108 -27.34 0.89 -1.77
CA LEU A 108 -27.83 1.04 -0.39
C LEU A 108 -26.89 0.38 0.61
N HIS A 109 -26.41 -0.82 0.24
CA HIS A 109 -25.59 -1.63 1.11
C HIS A 109 -24.40 -2.22 0.33
N TYR A 110 -23.30 -2.44 1.03
CA TYR A 110 -22.19 -3.25 0.52
C TYR A 110 -21.85 -4.35 1.53
N MET A 111 -21.26 -5.42 1.03
CA MET A 111 -20.80 -6.56 1.81
C MET A 111 -19.35 -6.84 1.41
N TYR A 112 -18.49 -6.95 2.39
CA TYR A 112 -17.06 -7.19 2.19
C TYR A 112 -16.56 -8.28 3.13
N ASP A 113 -15.81 -9.23 2.58
CA ASP A 113 -15.15 -10.29 3.34
C ASP A 113 -13.62 -10.07 3.26
N PRO A 114 -12.93 -9.78 4.37
CA PRO A 114 -11.47 -9.60 4.36
C PRO A 114 -10.67 -10.82 3.89
N ARG A 115 -11.28 -12.01 3.83
CA ARG A 115 -10.64 -13.23 3.30
C ARG A 115 -10.53 -13.22 1.78
N ASP A 116 -11.39 -12.44 1.10
CA ASP A 116 -11.31 -12.17 -0.34
C ASP A 116 -11.18 -10.67 -0.58
N PRO A 117 -9.98 -10.11 -0.38
CA PRO A 117 -9.77 -8.67 -0.28
C PRO A 117 -10.03 -7.92 -1.59
N GLN A 118 -10.09 -8.62 -2.72
CA GLN A 118 -10.27 -8.01 -4.05
C GLN A 118 -11.73 -7.90 -4.46
N ILE A 119 -12.66 -8.55 -3.74
CA ILE A 119 -14.06 -8.64 -4.14
C ILE A 119 -14.96 -8.11 -3.03
N PHE A 120 -15.97 -7.35 -3.44
CA PHE A 120 -17.08 -6.97 -2.57
C PHE A 120 -18.40 -7.05 -3.34
N TYR A 121 -19.48 -7.08 -2.61
CA TYR A 121 -20.82 -7.14 -3.18
C TYR A 121 -21.59 -5.89 -2.85
N VAL A 122 -22.49 -5.49 -3.75
CA VAL A 122 -23.35 -4.32 -3.56
C VAL A 122 -24.83 -4.71 -3.70
N TYR A 123 -25.67 -4.00 -2.98
CA TYR A 123 -27.12 -4.13 -3.06
C TYR A 123 -27.78 -2.75 -3.13
N PRO A 124 -28.75 -2.51 -4.04
CA PRO A 124 -29.12 -3.36 -5.20
C PRO A 124 -27.95 -3.64 -6.16
N PRO A 125 -28.08 -4.62 -7.08
CA PRO A 125 -27.09 -4.79 -8.14
C PRO A 125 -26.82 -3.47 -8.86
N ALA A 126 -25.55 -3.20 -9.15
CA ALA A 126 -25.17 -1.95 -9.79
C ALA A 126 -25.59 -1.88 -11.24
N HIS A 127 -26.01 -0.71 -11.68
CA HIS A 127 -26.07 -0.32 -13.09
C HIS A 127 -24.71 0.24 -13.52
N THR A 128 -24.39 0.19 -14.81
CA THR A 128 -23.09 0.65 -15.36
C THR A 128 -22.78 2.13 -15.13
N ALA A 129 -23.79 2.96 -14.82
CA ALA A 129 -23.62 4.36 -14.46
C ALA A 129 -23.43 4.61 -12.97
N ALA A 130 -23.45 3.55 -12.14
CA ALA A 130 -23.24 3.69 -10.69
C ALA A 130 -21.76 3.87 -10.38
N SER A 131 -21.46 4.73 -9.42
CA SER A 131 -20.10 4.94 -8.91
C SER A 131 -20.12 5.23 -7.43
N LEU A 132 -19.05 4.80 -6.74
CA LEU A 132 -18.89 4.89 -5.30
C LEU A 132 -17.64 5.67 -4.95
N GLU A 133 -17.71 6.42 -3.87
CA GLU A 133 -16.54 6.92 -3.16
C GLU A 133 -16.11 5.87 -2.15
N ILE A 134 -14.87 5.37 -2.31
CA ILE A 134 -14.31 4.28 -1.52
C ILE A 134 -13.01 4.69 -0.86
N VAL A 135 -12.74 4.12 0.29
CA VAL A 135 -11.44 4.15 0.96
C VAL A 135 -10.78 2.79 0.77
N TYR A 136 -9.57 2.80 0.32
CA TYR A 136 -8.82 1.58 0.04
C TYR A 136 -7.34 1.73 0.36
N SER A 137 -6.65 0.61 0.55
CA SER A 137 -5.19 0.57 0.64
C SER A 137 -4.63 0.28 -0.75
N ALA A 138 -3.79 1.18 -1.26
CA ALA A 138 -3.12 1.02 -2.54
C ALA A 138 -1.83 0.18 -2.40
N LEU A 139 -1.44 -0.48 -3.48
CA LEU A 139 -0.08 -1.02 -3.59
C LEU A 139 0.84 0.12 -4.00
N PRO A 140 2.03 0.24 -3.39
CA PRO A 140 2.96 1.29 -3.76
C PRO A 140 3.45 1.09 -5.20
N THR A 141 3.55 2.19 -5.92
CA THR A 141 4.11 2.23 -7.26
C THR A 141 5.63 2.07 -7.18
N ASP A 142 6.18 1.24 -8.05
CA ASP A 142 7.63 1.04 -8.10
C ASP A 142 8.35 2.28 -8.62
N VAL A 143 9.45 2.61 -7.96
CA VAL A 143 10.45 3.52 -8.50
C VAL A 143 11.10 2.86 -9.71
N THR A 144 11.18 3.59 -10.82
CA THR A 144 11.79 3.07 -12.05
C THR A 144 13.26 2.73 -11.83
N GLU A 145 13.62 1.48 -12.16
CA GLU A 145 15.00 1.03 -12.08
C GLU A 145 15.86 1.72 -13.16
N PRO A 146 16.97 2.34 -12.79
CA PRO A 146 17.90 2.87 -13.77
C PRO A 146 18.67 1.74 -14.49
N ALA A 147 19.29 2.04 -15.63
CA ALA A 147 20.13 1.09 -16.33
C ALA A 147 21.30 0.60 -15.47
N ALA A 148 21.73 -0.64 -15.70
CA ALA A 148 22.89 -1.19 -15.00
C ALA A 148 24.15 -0.34 -15.29
N GLY A 149 25.01 -0.19 -14.28
CA GLY A 149 26.27 0.58 -14.38
C GLY A 149 26.10 2.10 -14.28
N THR A 150 24.89 2.59 -13.99
CA THR A 150 24.64 4.02 -13.76
C THR A 150 24.94 4.41 -12.30
N THR A 151 25.23 5.69 -12.09
CA THR A 151 25.46 6.24 -10.74
C THR A 151 24.15 6.49 -10.01
N TYR A 152 24.20 6.65 -8.69
CA TYR A 152 23.05 6.96 -7.86
C TYR A 152 22.32 8.26 -8.25
N ALA A 153 23.00 9.16 -8.95
CA ALA A 153 22.39 10.40 -9.47
C ALA A 153 21.35 10.14 -10.59
N SER A 154 21.37 8.97 -11.21
CA SER A 154 20.41 8.59 -12.25
C SER A 154 19.05 8.10 -11.70
N VAL A 155 18.93 7.91 -10.39
CA VAL A 155 17.66 7.51 -9.76
C VAL A 155 16.69 8.70 -9.82
N THR A 156 15.52 8.46 -10.40
CA THR A 156 14.46 9.46 -10.58
C THR A 156 13.18 9.01 -9.88
N GLY A 157 12.28 9.96 -9.64
CA GLY A 157 10.99 9.71 -9.00
C GLY A 157 11.05 9.82 -7.48
N ASN A 158 9.87 9.74 -6.89
CA ASN A 158 9.66 9.80 -5.45
C ASN A 158 9.29 8.41 -4.92
N ILE A 159 9.42 8.23 -3.60
CA ILE A 159 8.76 7.11 -2.93
C ILE A 159 7.25 7.34 -2.95
N ASP A 160 6.49 6.25 -2.98
CA ASP A 160 5.02 6.28 -2.98
C ASP A 160 4.42 6.18 -1.57
N LEU A 161 5.28 6.00 -0.57
CA LEU A 161 4.92 6.09 0.84
C LEU A 161 5.06 7.52 1.37
N PRO A 162 4.33 7.89 2.43
CA PRO A 162 4.53 9.16 3.13
C PRO A 162 5.99 9.38 3.54
N ASP A 163 6.45 10.63 3.54
CA ASP A 163 7.82 11.02 3.86
C ASP A 163 8.31 10.51 5.24
N THR A 164 7.39 10.26 6.15
CA THR A 164 7.67 9.70 7.48
C THR A 164 8.33 8.32 7.42
N TYR A 165 8.08 7.55 6.37
CA TYR A 165 8.66 6.21 6.16
C TYR A 165 10.08 6.23 5.57
N ALA A 166 10.61 7.40 5.19
CA ALA A 166 11.90 7.48 4.51
C ALA A 166 13.05 6.87 5.32
N ASN A 167 13.09 7.09 6.64
CA ASN A 167 14.13 6.52 7.51
C ASN A 167 14.01 5.00 7.59
N ALA A 168 12.80 4.48 7.73
CA ALA A 168 12.54 3.05 7.72
C ALA A 168 12.98 2.40 6.40
N LEU A 169 12.69 3.04 5.26
CA LEU A 169 13.12 2.54 3.95
C LEU A 169 14.64 2.52 3.80
N VAL A 170 15.38 3.51 4.35
CA VAL A 170 16.85 3.46 4.41
C VAL A 170 17.32 2.22 5.16
N ASP A 171 16.73 1.95 6.33
CA ASP A 171 17.09 0.77 7.13
C ASP A 171 16.77 -0.54 6.39
N TYR A 172 15.65 -0.62 5.71
CA TYR A 172 15.32 -1.81 4.92
C TYR A 172 16.32 -2.06 3.77
N VAL A 173 16.69 -1.01 3.03
CA VAL A 173 17.66 -1.15 1.94
C VAL A 173 19.03 -1.54 2.48
N LEU A 174 19.47 -0.97 3.62
CA LEU A 174 20.71 -1.35 4.30
C LEU A 174 20.68 -2.81 4.77
N TYR A 175 19.56 -3.26 5.35
CA TYR A 175 19.34 -4.65 5.69
C TYR A 175 19.58 -5.59 4.50
N ARG A 176 18.94 -5.32 3.36
CA ARG A 176 19.06 -6.15 2.15
C ARG A 176 20.47 -6.11 1.58
N ALA A 177 21.10 -4.95 1.51
CA ALA A 177 22.46 -4.78 1.03
C ALA A 177 23.48 -5.54 1.89
N LEU A 178 23.41 -5.42 3.22
CA LEU A 178 24.30 -6.10 4.15
C LEU A 178 24.04 -7.62 4.23
N THR A 179 22.82 -8.06 4.01
CA THR A 179 22.48 -9.50 3.91
C THR A 179 23.13 -10.15 2.70
N LYS A 180 23.21 -9.47 1.55
CA LYS A 180 23.93 -9.95 0.38
C LYS A 180 25.43 -10.18 0.68
N ASP A 181 25.98 -9.38 1.58
CA ASP A 181 27.39 -9.41 1.96
C ASP A 181 27.63 -10.14 3.31
N SER A 182 26.81 -11.10 3.61
CA SER A 182 26.79 -11.82 4.91
C SER A 182 27.99 -12.72 5.18
N GLU A 183 28.87 -12.95 4.20
CA GLU A 183 30.13 -13.67 4.41
C GLU A 183 31.03 -12.94 5.43
N VAL A 184 30.87 -11.64 5.60
CA VAL A 184 31.49 -10.86 6.67
C VAL A 184 30.57 -10.90 7.90
N ALA A 185 30.97 -11.61 8.94
CA ALA A 185 30.15 -11.80 10.15
C ALA A 185 29.60 -10.49 10.77
N ALA A 186 30.38 -9.41 10.71
CA ALA A 186 29.94 -8.09 11.17
C ALA A 186 28.76 -7.52 10.35
N ASN A 187 28.69 -7.82 9.05
CA ASN A 187 27.60 -7.37 8.18
C ASN A 187 26.31 -8.13 8.46
N ALA A 188 26.38 -9.40 8.81
CA ALA A 188 25.21 -10.18 9.20
C ALA A 188 24.53 -9.59 10.45
N GLN A 189 25.33 -9.21 11.48
CA GLN A 189 24.78 -8.56 12.69
C GLN A 189 24.19 -7.18 12.40
N ARG A 190 24.85 -6.37 11.57
CA ARG A 190 24.36 -5.06 11.15
C ARG A 190 23.06 -5.18 10.34
N ALA A 191 22.96 -6.18 9.47
CA ALA A 191 21.74 -6.45 8.71
C ALA A 191 20.54 -6.70 9.65
N VAL A 192 20.72 -7.55 10.66
CA VAL A 192 19.68 -7.81 11.67
C VAL A 192 19.28 -6.53 12.40
N ALA A 193 20.25 -5.73 12.83
CA ALA A 193 20.00 -4.47 13.54
C ALA A 193 19.18 -3.48 12.69
N HIS A 194 19.48 -3.35 11.38
CA HIS A 194 18.72 -2.50 10.48
C HIS A 194 17.30 -3.04 10.22
N PHE A 195 17.11 -4.36 10.13
CA PHE A 195 15.77 -4.92 10.01
C PHE A 195 14.92 -4.69 11.27
N GLU A 196 15.51 -4.82 12.46
CA GLU A 196 14.79 -4.49 13.69
C GLU A 196 14.48 -3.00 13.80
N ALA A 197 15.38 -2.12 13.37
CA ALA A 197 15.14 -0.67 13.30
C ALA A 197 13.96 -0.34 12.35
N PHE A 198 13.93 -0.96 11.16
CA PHE A 198 12.81 -0.87 10.22
C PHE A 198 11.48 -1.24 10.87
N LYS A 199 11.39 -2.41 11.51
CA LYS A 199 10.17 -2.86 12.18
C LYS A 199 9.77 -1.94 13.33
N ALA A 200 10.74 -1.50 14.14
CA ALA A 200 10.48 -0.59 15.26
C ALA A 200 9.94 0.77 14.78
N ALA A 201 10.48 1.33 13.69
CA ALA A 201 9.99 2.57 13.11
C ALA A 201 8.53 2.45 12.67
N LEU A 202 8.16 1.35 12.01
CA LEU A 202 6.77 1.09 11.59
C LEU A 202 5.82 0.92 12.80
N ALA A 203 6.26 0.26 13.86
CA ALA A 203 5.46 0.07 15.08
C ALA A 203 5.23 1.39 15.84
N THR A 204 6.25 2.25 15.90
CA THR A 204 6.17 3.56 16.58
C THR A 204 5.16 4.48 15.91
N GLU A 205 5.10 4.50 14.59
CA GLU A 205 4.14 5.30 13.83
C GLU A 205 2.69 4.88 14.11
N LEU A 206 2.44 3.58 14.27
CA LEU A 206 1.12 3.07 14.68
C LEU A 206 0.68 3.64 16.03
N SER A 207 1.57 3.66 17.00
CA SER A 207 1.28 4.18 18.34
C SER A 207 0.96 5.67 18.30
N GLY A 208 1.69 6.44 17.49
CA GLY A 208 1.44 7.85 17.26
C GLY A 208 0.07 8.10 16.61
N ALA A 209 -0.24 7.38 15.54
CA ALA A 209 -1.50 7.53 14.81
C ALA A 209 -2.73 7.17 15.66
N THR A 210 -2.66 6.09 16.45
CA THR A 210 -3.77 5.68 17.33
C THR A 210 -3.97 6.64 18.51
N GLY A 211 -2.90 7.25 19.02
CA GLY A 211 -2.97 8.25 20.08
C GLY A 211 -3.60 9.58 19.66
N MET A 212 -3.55 9.91 18.37
CA MET A 212 -4.08 11.15 17.78
C MET A 212 -5.45 10.95 17.11
N ALA A 213 -5.97 9.73 17.02
CA ALA A 213 -7.26 9.47 16.40
C ALA A 213 -8.39 10.14 17.23
N PRO A 214 -9.38 10.78 16.56
CA PRO A 214 -10.53 11.34 17.26
C PRO A 214 -11.24 10.24 18.08
N ARG A 215 -11.50 10.51 19.37
CA ARG A 215 -12.28 9.60 20.20
C ARG A 215 -13.70 9.53 19.65
N LYS A 216 -14.20 8.33 19.36
CA LYS A 216 -15.61 8.07 19.01
C LYS A 216 -16.51 8.29 20.19
#